data_161ca3f58f8bfb333d402c2dabf9c511
#
_entry.id   161ca3f58f8bfb333d402c2dabf9c511
#
_cell.length_a   1.000
_cell.length_b   1.000
_cell.length_c   1.000
_cell.angle_alpha   90.00
_cell.angle_beta   90.00
_cell.angle_gamma   90.00
#
_symmetry.space_group_name_H-M   'P 1'
#
loop_
_entity.id
_entity.type
_entity.pdbx_description
1 polymer ?
#
loop_
_entity_poly.entity_id
_entity_poly.type
_entity_poly.pdbx_seq_one_letter_code
_entity_poly.pdbx_strand_id
1 'polypeptide(L)'
;GMYAYLREKAAMHRIVVVCPKNAFGSWMDEFTACFAGSEPLRVLNIHAPQYKTQQRRTALQYDAGSCNLILVNYEAVGGVLDALEQLMDAGTLLVFDEVHKVKRIRGEYAENALQLARNASYVVALTGTPIPNAYTDIYNLLHILFPNEYDEFFGFTVPQLRNPRDTDIAAVNTALQPFFCRTTKEQLGVPAANADMVLQVGASDTENRLLRIL
;
A
#
# COMPACT_ATOMS: atom_id res chain seq x y z
N GLY A 1 -8.02 14.45 2.79
CA GLY A 1 -9.06 13.46 2.61
C GLY A 1 -9.36 12.68 3.88
N MET A 2 -9.23 11.34 3.84
CA MET A 2 -9.69 10.43 4.91
C MET A 2 -9.07 10.72 6.29
N TYR A 3 -7.75 10.93 6.37
CA TYR A 3 -7.11 11.28 7.65
C TYR A 3 -7.71 12.54 8.29
N ALA A 4 -7.92 13.60 7.51
CA ALA A 4 -8.52 14.83 8.02
C ALA A 4 -9.94 14.58 8.57
N TYR A 5 -10.75 13.81 7.85
CA TYR A 5 -12.09 13.42 8.30
C TYR A 5 -12.05 12.59 9.59
N LEU A 6 -11.20 11.56 9.64
CA LEU A 6 -11.07 10.69 10.81
C LEU A 6 -10.50 11.44 12.01
N ARG A 7 -9.61 12.40 11.79
CA ARG A 7 -9.08 13.26 12.85
C ARG A 7 -10.19 14.05 13.57
N GLU A 8 -11.14 14.57 12.81
CA GLU A 8 -12.32 15.25 13.39
C GLU A 8 -13.27 14.29 14.09
N LYS A 9 -13.54 13.12 13.52
CA LYS A 9 -14.59 12.19 13.96
C LYS A 9 -14.14 11.15 14.97
N ALA A 10 -12.89 10.72 14.90
CA ALA A 10 -12.35 9.59 15.65
C ALA A 10 -11.10 9.91 16.48
N ALA A 11 -10.77 11.20 16.69
CA ALA A 11 -9.58 11.64 17.42
C ALA A 11 -8.25 11.04 16.86
N MET A 12 -8.18 10.82 15.56
CA MET A 12 -7.00 10.30 14.87
C MET A 12 -5.83 11.26 15.04
N HIS A 13 -4.65 10.74 15.40
CA HIS A 13 -3.46 11.56 15.64
C HIS A 13 -2.24 11.11 14.85
N ARG A 14 -2.30 9.95 14.17
CA ARG A 14 -1.16 9.35 13.48
C ARG A 14 -1.57 8.64 12.20
N ILE A 15 -0.67 8.69 11.21
CA ILE A 15 -0.70 7.83 10.02
C ILE A 15 0.55 6.95 10.04
N VAL A 16 0.39 5.65 9.89
CA VAL A 16 1.47 4.71 9.59
C VAL A 16 1.34 4.29 8.14
N VAL A 17 2.36 4.55 7.33
CA VAL A 17 2.36 4.23 5.90
C VAL A 17 3.38 3.16 5.61
N VAL A 18 2.92 2.03 5.08
CA VAL A 18 3.75 0.99 4.50
C VAL A 18 3.78 1.19 2.98
N CYS A 19 4.91 1.66 2.45
CA CYS A 19 5.05 2.03 1.05
C CYS A 19 6.46 1.76 0.50
N PRO A 20 6.67 1.80 -0.82
CA PRO A 20 8.01 1.80 -1.41
C PRO A 20 8.82 3.02 -0.94
N LYS A 21 10.13 2.86 -0.77
CA LYS A 21 11.01 3.95 -0.27
C LYS A 21 11.00 5.21 -1.14
N ASN A 22 10.82 5.05 -2.45
CA ASN A 22 10.73 6.17 -3.38
C ASN A 22 9.46 7.03 -3.19
N ALA A 23 8.44 6.53 -2.50
CA ALA A 23 7.24 7.28 -2.17
C ALA A 23 7.35 8.11 -0.88
N PHE A 24 8.40 7.92 -0.07
CA PHE A 24 8.53 8.61 1.22
C PHE A 24 8.52 10.13 1.11
N GLY A 25 9.24 10.68 0.11
CA GLY A 25 9.25 12.13 -0.17
C GLY A 25 7.85 12.64 -0.47
N SER A 26 7.16 11.99 -1.39
CA SER A 26 5.79 12.36 -1.77
C SER A 26 4.82 12.34 -0.59
N TRP A 27 4.93 11.36 0.31
CA TRP A 27 4.09 11.30 1.52
C TRP A 27 4.34 12.48 2.48
N MET A 28 5.60 12.89 2.65
CA MET A 28 5.95 14.06 3.47
C MET A 28 5.47 15.37 2.84
N ASP A 29 5.65 15.52 1.54
CA ASP A 29 5.25 16.71 0.79
C ASP A 29 3.73 16.86 0.78
N GLU A 30 2.99 15.78 0.50
CA GLU A 30 1.52 15.76 0.51
C GLU A 30 0.95 16.02 1.91
N PHE A 31 1.54 15.42 2.97
CA PHE A 31 1.11 15.71 4.33
C PHE A 31 1.26 17.21 4.63
N THR A 32 2.43 17.77 4.32
CA THR A 32 2.71 19.19 4.53
C THR A 32 1.75 20.07 3.74
N ALA A 33 1.52 19.76 2.47
CA ALA A 33 0.61 20.52 1.61
C ALA A 33 -0.85 20.48 2.10
N CYS A 34 -1.32 19.28 2.52
CA CYS A 34 -2.69 19.08 3.00
C CYS A 34 -2.98 19.72 4.37
N PHE A 35 -1.97 19.82 5.22
CA PHE A 35 -2.12 20.30 6.60
C PHE A 35 -1.37 21.60 6.90
N ALA A 36 -0.94 22.33 5.88
CA ALA A 36 -0.25 23.60 6.03
C ALA A 36 -1.03 24.55 6.98
N GLY A 37 -0.38 24.99 8.05
CA GLY A 37 -0.95 25.89 9.04
C GLY A 37 -1.89 25.27 10.08
N SER A 38 -2.31 24.01 9.93
CA SER A 38 -3.18 23.34 10.89
C SER A 38 -2.48 22.28 11.75
N GLU A 39 -1.51 21.58 11.17
CA GLU A 39 -0.73 20.55 11.85
C GLU A 39 0.68 20.46 11.26
N PRO A 40 1.73 20.78 12.02
CA PRO A 40 3.10 20.64 11.56
C PRO A 40 3.45 19.16 11.37
N LEU A 41 4.18 18.84 10.30
CA LEU A 41 4.70 17.51 10.06
C LEU A 41 5.71 17.11 11.14
N ARG A 42 5.46 16.00 11.79
CA ARG A 42 6.40 15.31 12.69
C ARG A 42 6.56 13.88 12.18
N VAL A 43 7.62 13.67 11.39
CA VAL A 43 7.82 12.41 10.68
C VAL A 43 8.84 11.51 11.38
N LEU A 44 8.53 10.22 11.46
CA LEU A 44 9.48 9.16 11.73
C LEU A 44 9.68 8.33 10.45
N ASN A 45 10.77 8.59 9.74
CA ASN A 45 11.24 7.74 8.67
C ASN A 45 12.30 6.78 9.23
N ILE A 46 11.95 5.52 9.46
CA ILE A 46 12.87 4.52 10.02
C ILE A 46 14.03 4.15 9.09
N HIS A 47 14.03 4.65 7.86
CA HIS A 47 15.12 4.49 6.90
C HIS A 47 16.00 5.73 6.75
N ALA A 48 15.76 6.76 7.56
CA ALA A 48 16.62 7.93 7.57
C ALA A 48 18.05 7.54 8.01
N PRO A 49 19.08 8.25 7.54
CA PRO A 49 20.49 7.87 7.75
C PRO A 49 20.90 7.67 9.21
N GLN A 50 20.24 8.36 10.14
CA GLN A 50 20.50 8.25 11.58
C GLN A 50 20.08 6.90 12.17
N TYR A 51 19.18 6.15 11.51
CA TYR A 51 18.69 4.85 12.00
C TYR A 51 19.33 3.67 11.26
N LYS A 52 20.30 3.01 11.90
CA LYS A 52 20.80 1.71 11.44
C LYS A 52 19.70 0.66 11.57
N THR A 53 19.82 -0.45 10.85
CA THR A 53 18.80 -1.53 10.83
C THR A 53 18.39 -1.97 12.24
N GLN A 54 19.37 -2.15 13.15
CA GLN A 54 19.11 -2.57 14.53
C GLN A 54 18.38 -1.49 15.39
N GLN A 55 18.46 -0.22 14.97
CA GLN A 55 17.86 0.91 15.70
C GLN A 55 16.42 1.21 15.28
N ARG A 56 15.95 0.66 14.16
CA ARG A 56 14.61 0.93 13.60
C ARG A 56 13.49 0.56 14.56
N ARG A 57 13.62 -0.62 15.20
CA ARG A 57 12.66 -1.08 16.21
C ARG A 57 12.65 -0.14 17.42
N THR A 58 13.80 0.23 17.92
CA THR A 58 13.94 1.18 19.03
C THR A 58 13.36 2.55 18.70
N ALA A 59 13.60 3.06 17.48
CA ALA A 59 13.00 4.31 17.00
C ALA A 59 11.47 4.25 17.00
N LEU A 60 10.87 3.15 16.52
CA LEU A 60 9.41 2.97 16.59
C LEU A 60 8.89 2.93 18.02
N GLN A 61 9.60 2.31 18.95
CA GLN A 61 9.17 2.20 20.35
C GLN A 61 9.25 3.53 21.12
N TYR A 62 10.26 4.35 20.85
CA TYR A 62 10.54 5.54 21.66
C TYR A 62 10.24 6.86 20.96
N ASP A 63 10.44 6.95 19.64
CA ASP A 63 10.30 8.22 18.90
C ASP A 63 8.92 8.38 18.24
N ALA A 64 8.24 7.26 17.96
CA ALA A 64 6.96 7.29 17.25
C ALA A 64 5.83 8.01 18.00
N GLY A 65 5.88 8.04 19.33
CA GLY A 65 4.84 8.67 20.16
C GLY A 65 4.60 10.15 19.88
N SER A 66 5.66 10.87 19.45
CA SER A 66 5.59 12.30 19.10
C SER A 66 5.30 12.57 17.62
N CYS A 67 5.26 11.53 16.78
CA CYS A 67 5.14 11.65 15.32
C CYS A 67 3.69 11.47 14.84
N ASN A 68 3.30 12.25 13.83
CA ASN A 68 2.01 12.14 13.16
C ASN A 68 2.09 11.43 11.80
N LEU A 69 3.31 11.21 11.27
CA LEU A 69 3.55 10.41 10.07
C LEU A 69 4.71 9.44 10.31
N ILE A 70 4.47 8.15 10.13
CA ILE A 70 5.49 7.10 10.24
C ILE A 70 5.61 6.40 8.90
N LEU A 71 6.84 6.32 8.37
CA LEU A 71 7.13 5.75 7.05
C LEU A 71 7.97 4.49 7.20
N VAL A 72 7.45 3.39 6.66
CA VAL A 72 8.07 2.06 6.67
C VAL A 72 7.97 1.44 5.28
N ASN A 73 9.00 0.74 4.82
CA ASN A 73 8.88 -0.03 3.58
C ASN A 73 8.51 -1.50 3.84
N TYR A 74 7.91 -2.16 2.84
CA TYR A 74 7.44 -3.55 2.97
C TYR A 74 8.53 -4.52 3.44
N GLU A 75 9.76 -4.35 2.98
CA GLU A 75 10.91 -5.19 3.31
C GLU A 75 11.32 -5.09 4.79
N ALA A 76 10.98 -4.00 5.46
CA ALA A 76 11.35 -3.79 6.86
C ALA A 76 10.25 -4.23 7.83
N VAL A 77 8.99 -4.36 7.38
CA VAL A 77 7.85 -4.63 8.28
C VAL A 77 8.09 -5.85 9.16
N GLY A 78 8.54 -6.97 8.59
CA GLY A 78 8.78 -8.19 9.37
C GLY A 78 9.80 -8.03 10.51
N GLY A 79 10.85 -7.23 10.29
CA GLY A 79 11.89 -6.98 11.30
C GLY A 79 11.48 -6.03 12.44
N VAL A 80 10.35 -5.34 12.30
CA VAL A 80 9.85 -4.34 13.28
C VAL A 80 8.35 -4.52 13.58
N LEU A 81 7.79 -5.67 13.22
CA LEU A 81 6.34 -5.93 13.24
C LEU A 81 5.74 -5.70 14.62
N ASP A 82 6.34 -6.26 15.66
CA ASP A 82 5.89 -6.10 17.03
C ASP A 82 5.89 -4.64 17.54
N ALA A 83 6.85 -3.84 17.08
CA ALA A 83 6.87 -2.41 17.40
C ALA A 83 5.79 -1.64 16.62
N LEU A 84 5.49 -2.03 15.38
CA LEU A 84 4.40 -1.46 14.60
C LEU A 84 3.04 -1.83 15.19
N GLU A 85 2.84 -3.07 15.62
CA GLU A 85 1.59 -3.51 16.24
C GLU A 85 1.23 -2.70 17.48
N GLN A 86 2.22 -2.31 18.30
CA GLN A 86 2.03 -1.45 19.45
C GLN A 86 1.56 -0.03 19.10
N LEU A 87 1.72 0.39 17.85
CA LEU A 87 1.25 1.68 17.35
C LEU A 87 -0.17 1.62 16.79
N MET A 88 -0.77 0.44 16.64
CA MET A 88 -2.10 0.23 16.04
C MET A 88 -3.22 0.50 17.05
N ASP A 89 -3.20 1.67 17.67
CA ASP A 89 -4.27 2.15 18.54
C ASP A 89 -5.45 2.74 17.74
N ALA A 90 -6.53 3.10 18.44
CA ALA A 90 -7.73 3.68 17.83
C ALA A 90 -7.48 5.05 17.17
N GLY A 91 -6.37 5.71 17.47
CA GLY A 91 -5.95 7.00 16.89
C GLY A 91 -4.97 6.86 15.72
N THR A 92 -4.74 5.65 15.22
CA THR A 92 -3.79 5.38 14.13
C THR A 92 -4.51 4.92 12.87
N LEU A 93 -4.22 5.60 11.74
CA LEU A 93 -4.60 5.16 10.40
C LEU A 93 -3.45 4.36 9.78
N LEU A 94 -3.68 3.11 9.47
CA LEU A 94 -2.74 2.27 8.72
C LEU A 94 -3.00 2.39 7.23
N VAL A 95 -1.97 2.73 6.47
CA VAL A 95 -2.04 2.86 5.01
C VAL A 95 -1.04 1.92 4.36
N PHE A 96 -1.52 1.10 3.43
CA PHE A 96 -0.68 0.32 2.51
C PHE A 96 -0.68 0.99 1.14
N ASP A 97 0.43 1.61 0.76
CA ASP A 97 0.58 2.21 -0.56
C ASP A 97 1.30 1.25 -1.51
N GLU A 98 0.88 1.25 -2.77
CA GLU A 98 1.26 0.24 -3.76
C GLU A 98 1.01 -1.20 -3.24
N VAL A 99 -0.19 -1.41 -2.69
CA VAL A 99 -0.58 -2.65 -2.00
C VAL A 99 -0.49 -3.90 -2.88
N HIS A 100 -0.37 -3.75 -4.20
CA HIS A 100 -0.06 -4.87 -5.10
C HIS A 100 1.26 -5.60 -4.76
N LYS A 101 2.12 -5.00 -3.93
CA LYS A 101 3.32 -5.64 -3.35
C LYS A 101 2.99 -6.90 -2.54
N VAL A 102 1.82 -6.98 -1.94
CA VAL A 102 1.37 -8.12 -1.11
C VAL A 102 0.51 -9.14 -1.86
N LYS A 103 0.43 -9.06 -3.19
CA LYS A 103 -0.42 -9.95 -4.01
C LYS A 103 -0.09 -11.44 -3.87
N ARG A 104 1.16 -11.80 -3.57
CA ARG A 104 1.58 -13.19 -3.43
C ARG A 104 0.97 -13.83 -2.18
N ILE A 105 0.05 -14.77 -2.38
CA ILE A 105 -0.57 -15.55 -1.31
C ILE A 105 0.52 -16.32 -0.56
N ARG A 106 0.52 -16.24 0.79
CA ARG A 106 1.56 -16.80 1.67
C ARG A 106 2.96 -16.23 1.42
N GLY A 107 3.05 -15.05 0.82
CA GLY A 107 4.32 -14.31 0.73
C GLY A 107 4.62 -13.59 2.04
N GLU A 108 5.89 -13.44 2.38
CA GLU A 108 6.32 -12.78 3.62
C GLU A 108 5.70 -11.39 3.80
N TYR A 109 5.69 -10.57 2.76
CA TYR A 109 5.08 -9.22 2.82
C TYR A 109 3.58 -9.28 3.07
N ALA A 110 2.89 -10.28 2.50
CA ALA A 110 1.46 -10.47 2.69
C ALA A 110 1.15 -10.90 4.13
N GLU A 111 1.88 -11.88 4.65
CA GLU A 111 1.70 -12.37 6.03
C GLU A 111 1.94 -11.24 7.06
N ASN A 112 3.02 -10.47 6.89
CA ASN A 112 3.32 -9.33 7.74
C ASN A 112 2.25 -8.22 7.65
N ALA A 113 1.76 -7.92 6.45
CA ALA A 113 0.70 -6.93 6.24
C ALA A 113 -0.63 -7.38 6.83
N LEU A 114 -1.00 -8.65 6.66
CA LEU A 114 -2.20 -9.24 7.25
C LEU A 114 -2.15 -9.21 8.78
N GLN A 115 -1.01 -9.55 9.37
CA GLN A 115 -0.83 -9.53 10.80
C GLN A 115 -0.96 -8.11 11.35
N LEU A 116 -0.31 -7.14 10.70
CA LEU A 116 -0.39 -5.74 11.10
C LEU A 116 -1.82 -5.18 10.97
N ALA A 117 -2.51 -5.50 9.87
CA ALA A 117 -3.88 -5.05 9.61
C ALA A 117 -4.90 -5.56 10.64
N ARG A 118 -4.73 -6.77 11.16
CA ARG A 118 -5.60 -7.34 12.21
C ARG A 118 -5.61 -6.54 13.51
N ASN A 119 -4.53 -5.82 13.78
CA ASN A 119 -4.39 -4.99 14.98
C ASN A 119 -4.84 -3.54 14.76
N ALA A 120 -5.09 -3.13 13.50
CA ALA A 120 -5.43 -1.77 13.15
C ALA A 120 -6.96 -1.55 13.14
N SER A 121 -7.41 -0.45 13.75
CA SER A 121 -8.83 -0.06 13.72
C SER A 121 -9.26 0.56 12.38
N TYR A 122 -8.32 1.17 11.67
CA TYR A 122 -8.57 1.84 10.39
C TYR A 122 -7.46 1.48 9.39
N VAL A 123 -7.85 0.88 8.29
CA VAL A 123 -6.93 0.45 7.23
C VAL A 123 -7.36 1.03 5.89
N VAL A 124 -6.39 1.52 5.13
CA VAL A 124 -6.56 2.00 3.75
C VAL A 124 -5.52 1.33 2.87
N ALA A 125 -5.93 0.90 1.70
CA ALA A 125 -5.05 0.37 0.68
C ALA A 125 -5.09 1.23 -0.59
N LEU A 126 -3.93 1.60 -1.09
CA LEU A 126 -3.76 2.41 -2.30
C LEU A 126 -3.04 1.57 -3.36
N THR A 127 -3.57 1.59 -4.57
CA THR A 127 -2.91 0.98 -5.73
C THR A 127 -3.48 1.52 -7.04
N GLY A 128 -2.62 1.75 -8.01
CA GLY A 128 -3.03 2.02 -9.39
C GLY A 128 -3.51 0.77 -10.14
N THR A 129 -3.17 -0.43 -9.65
CA THR A 129 -3.42 -1.71 -10.32
C THR A 129 -3.86 -2.77 -9.31
N PRO A 130 -5.14 -2.81 -8.91
CA PRO A 130 -5.64 -3.76 -7.90
C PRO A 130 -5.53 -5.21 -8.34
N ILE A 131 -5.67 -5.47 -9.65
CA ILE A 131 -5.56 -6.79 -10.28
C ILE A 131 -4.49 -6.72 -11.39
N PRO A 132 -3.19 -6.71 -11.03
CA PRO A 132 -2.14 -6.56 -12.03
C PRO A 132 -2.00 -7.76 -12.98
N ASN A 133 -2.26 -8.98 -12.53
CA ASN A 133 -2.06 -10.19 -13.33
C ASN A 133 -3.28 -11.13 -13.33
N ALA A 134 -3.88 -11.36 -12.18
CA ALA A 134 -4.98 -12.32 -12.02
C ALA A 134 -5.89 -11.92 -10.84
N TYR A 135 -7.12 -12.42 -10.83
CA TYR A 135 -8.07 -12.16 -9.74
C TYR A 135 -7.56 -12.63 -8.37
N THR A 136 -6.64 -13.60 -8.31
CA THR A 136 -5.97 -13.98 -7.06
C THR A 136 -5.19 -12.84 -6.41
N ASP A 137 -4.83 -11.80 -7.17
CA ASP A 137 -4.05 -10.67 -6.64
C ASP A 137 -4.83 -9.84 -5.62
N ILE A 138 -6.19 -9.86 -5.69
CA ILE A 138 -7.04 -9.16 -4.71
C ILE A 138 -7.25 -9.96 -3.42
N TYR A 139 -6.91 -11.25 -3.37
CA TYR A 139 -7.17 -12.10 -2.21
C TYR A 139 -6.60 -11.52 -0.92
N ASN A 140 -5.29 -11.25 -0.91
CA ASN A 140 -4.64 -10.66 0.25
C ASN A 140 -5.10 -9.24 0.52
N LEU A 141 -5.35 -8.44 -0.53
CA LEU A 141 -5.86 -7.07 -0.40
C LEU A 141 -7.18 -7.04 0.39
N LEU A 142 -8.11 -7.91 0.04
CA LEU A 142 -9.41 -7.97 0.71
C LEU A 142 -9.29 -8.48 2.15
N HIS A 143 -8.39 -9.43 2.42
CA HIS A 143 -8.12 -9.89 3.80
C HIS A 143 -7.40 -8.83 4.65
N ILE A 144 -6.62 -7.92 4.04
CA ILE A 144 -6.02 -6.79 4.73
C ILE A 144 -7.09 -5.76 5.12
N LEU A 145 -8.03 -5.48 4.22
CA LEU A 145 -9.08 -4.50 4.46
C LEU A 145 -10.20 -5.03 5.37
N PHE A 146 -10.47 -6.34 5.31
CA PHE A 146 -11.59 -6.99 6.01
C PHE A 146 -11.11 -8.30 6.66
N PRO A 147 -10.21 -8.23 7.65
CA PRO A 147 -9.58 -9.43 8.20
C PRO A 147 -10.54 -10.38 8.92
N ASN A 148 -11.64 -9.87 9.45
CA ASN A 148 -12.65 -10.63 10.18
C ASN A 148 -13.93 -10.85 9.36
N GLU A 149 -14.23 -9.96 8.43
CA GLU A 149 -15.49 -9.92 7.66
C GLU A 149 -15.34 -10.45 6.24
N TYR A 150 -14.15 -10.95 5.85
CA TYR A 150 -13.89 -11.42 4.49
C TYR A 150 -14.89 -12.45 4.00
N ASP A 151 -15.18 -13.45 4.81
CA ASP A 151 -16.09 -14.54 4.44
C ASP A 151 -17.54 -14.05 4.27
N GLU A 152 -17.95 -13.06 5.07
CA GLU A 152 -19.28 -12.47 5.01
C GLU A 152 -19.45 -11.57 3.77
N PHE A 153 -18.47 -10.72 3.48
CA PHE A 153 -18.57 -9.75 2.38
C PHE A 153 -18.17 -10.31 1.02
N PHE A 154 -17.23 -11.24 0.99
CA PHE A 154 -16.64 -11.74 -0.25
C PHE A 154 -16.71 -13.25 -0.38
N GLY A 155 -16.12 -14.00 0.53
CA GLY A 155 -16.15 -15.47 0.59
C GLY A 155 -15.53 -16.19 -0.61
N PHE A 156 -14.78 -15.49 -1.48
CA PHE A 156 -14.15 -16.10 -2.66
C PHE A 156 -12.95 -16.95 -2.27
N THR A 157 -12.96 -18.20 -2.70
CA THR A 157 -11.82 -19.11 -2.49
C THR A 157 -10.70 -18.85 -3.49
N VAL A 158 -9.46 -19.18 -3.11
CA VAL A 158 -8.30 -19.09 -4.02
C VAL A 158 -8.49 -19.86 -5.33
N PRO A 159 -9.05 -21.10 -5.36
CA PRO A 159 -9.36 -21.79 -6.60
C PRO A 159 -10.33 -21.05 -7.52
N GLN A 160 -11.39 -20.44 -6.97
CA GLN A 160 -12.33 -19.62 -7.75
C GLN A 160 -11.65 -18.39 -8.37
N LEU A 161 -10.81 -17.69 -7.59
CA LEU A 161 -10.08 -16.52 -8.10
C LEU A 161 -8.96 -16.88 -9.08
N ARG A 162 -8.44 -18.10 -9.05
CA ARG A 162 -7.38 -18.56 -9.98
C ARG A 162 -7.92 -18.85 -11.37
N ASN A 163 -9.11 -19.44 -11.47
CA ASN A 163 -9.77 -19.79 -12.73
C ASN A 163 -11.23 -19.32 -12.66
N PRO A 164 -11.48 -18.00 -12.63
CA PRO A 164 -12.82 -17.47 -12.44
C PRO A 164 -13.66 -17.72 -13.69
N ARG A 165 -14.92 -18.14 -13.51
CA ARG A 165 -15.95 -18.13 -14.55
C ARG A 165 -16.49 -16.69 -14.71
N ASP A 166 -17.18 -16.40 -15.80
CA ASP A 166 -17.77 -15.08 -16.03
C ASP A 166 -18.70 -14.65 -14.87
N THR A 167 -19.44 -15.61 -14.30
CA THR A 167 -20.29 -15.37 -13.12
C THR A 167 -19.47 -15.01 -11.87
N ASP A 168 -18.30 -15.60 -11.68
CA ASP A 168 -17.42 -15.31 -10.56
C ASP A 168 -16.82 -13.89 -10.72
N ILE A 169 -16.43 -13.52 -11.94
CA ILE A 169 -15.94 -12.18 -12.29
C ILE A 169 -16.98 -11.11 -11.98
N ALA A 170 -18.23 -11.32 -12.43
CA ALA A 170 -19.33 -10.41 -12.18
C ALA A 170 -19.60 -10.26 -10.67
N ALA A 171 -19.59 -11.36 -9.91
CA ALA A 171 -19.78 -11.36 -8.47
C ALA A 171 -18.67 -10.61 -7.73
N VAL A 172 -17.39 -10.85 -8.10
CA VAL A 172 -16.22 -10.12 -7.54
C VAL A 172 -16.37 -8.62 -7.79
N ASN A 173 -16.65 -8.21 -9.02
CA ASN A 173 -16.77 -6.80 -9.37
C ASN A 173 -17.92 -6.12 -8.61
N THR A 174 -19.06 -6.80 -8.45
CA THR A 174 -20.21 -6.29 -7.68
C THR A 174 -19.85 -6.14 -6.20
N ALA A 175 -19.20 -7.13 -5.59
CA ALA A 175 -18.82 -7.10 -4.20
C ALA A 175 -17.75 -6.03 -3.90
N LEU A 176 -16.85 -5.75 -4.85
CA LEU A 176 -15.82 -4.71 -4.70
C LEU A 176 -16.36 -3.29 -4.81
N GLN A 177 -17.43 -3.07 -5.58
CA GLN A 177 -17.91 -1.73 -5.94
C GLN A 177 -18.13 -0.78 -4.73
N PRO A 178 -18.69 -1.20 -3.60
CA PRO A 178 -18.89 -0.32 -2.45
C PRO A 178 -17.60 0.15 -1.77
N PHE A 179 -16.51 -0.60 -1.94
CA PHE A 179 -15.24 -0.40 -1.21
C PHE A 179 -14.12 0.15 -2.08
N PHE A 180 -14.38 0.29 -3.40
CA PHE A 180 -13.37 0.64 -4.37
C PHE A 180 -13.67 1.99 -5.03
N CYS A 181 -12.81 2.98 -4.77
CA CYS A 181 -12.86 4.28 -5.44
C CYS A 181 -11.74 4.36 -6.48
N ARG A 182 -12.10 4.58 -7.73
CA ARG A 182 -11.14 4.77 -8.84
C ARG A 182 -11.40 6.09 -9.54
N THR A 183 -10.35 6.89 -9.66
CA THR A 183 -10.36 8.10 -10.48
C THR A 183 -9.54 7.87 -11.75
N THR A 184 -10.13 8.13 -12.92
CA THR A 184 -9.42 7.99 -14.20
C THR A 184 -8.71 9.30 -14.58
N LYS A 185 -7.71 9.21 -15.47
CA LYS A 185 -7.04 10.41 -16.01
C LYS A 185 -8.01 11.37 -16.70
N GLU A 186 -9.03 10.83 -17.38
CA GLU A 186 -10.07 11.61 -18.03
C GLU A 186 -10.90 12.43 -17.01
N GLN A 187 -11.28 11.80 -15.89
CA GLN A 187 -12.01 12.48 -14.80
C GLN A 187 -11.17 13.58 -14.14
N LEU A 188 -9.84 13.44 -14.17
CA LEU A 188 -8.90 14.46 -13.69
C LEU A 188 -8.60 15.54 -14.73
N GLY A 189 -9.15 15.46 -15.93
CA GLY A 189 -8.86 16.40 -17.02
C GLY A 189 -7.41 16.34 -17.53
N VAL A 190 -6.71 15.23 -17.26
CA VAL A 190 -5.34 15.04 -17.74
C VAL A 190 -5.36 14.84 -19.24
N PRO A 191 -4.59 15.61 -20.04
CA PRO A 191 -4.51 15.43 -21.47
C PRO A 191 -4.14 14.01 -21.87
N ALA A 192 -4.66 13.52 -22.99
CA ALA A 192 -4.24 12.24 -23.56
C ALA A 192 -2.73 12.22 -23.77
N ALA A 193 -2.09 11.08 -23.53
CA ALA A 193 -0.68 10.92 -23.85
C ALA A 193 -0.45 11.12 -25.35
N ASN A 194 0.65 11.73 -25.72
CA ASN A 194 1.08 11.79 -27.11
C ASN A 194 1.30 10.36 -27.63
N ALA A 195 1.16 10.16 -28.96
CA ALA A 195 1.46 8.87 -29.57
C ALA A 195 2.89 8.46 -29.26
N ASP A 196 3.08 7.18 -28.96
CA ASP A 196 4.40 6.63 -28.66
C ASP A 196 5.33 6.82 -29.87
N MET A 197 6.51 7.40 -29.64
CA MET A 197 7.56 7.44 -30.63
C MET A 197 8.42 6.18 -30.50
N VAL A 198 8.36 5.33 -31.50
CA VAL A 198 9.22 4.15 -31.57
C VAL A 198 10.61 4.59 -32.02
N LEU A 199 11.58 4.60 -31.11
CA LEU A 199 12.98 4.78 -31.42
C LEU A 199 13.60 3.40 -31.73
N GLN A 200 13.95 3.17 -32.99
CA GLN A 200 14.74 1.98 -33.38
C GLN A 200 16.20 2.26 -33.07
N VAL A 201 16.74 1.55 -32.10
CA VAL A 201 18.17 1.56 -31.79
C VAL A 201 18.78 0.27 -32.33
N GLY A 202 19.79 0.41 -33.21
CA GLY A 202 20.55 -0.75 -33.71
C GLY A 202 21.34 -1.39 -32.57
N ALA A 203 21.15 -2.69 -32.35
CA ALA A 203 21.97 -3.42 -31.40
C ALA A 203 23.43 -3.53 -31.88
N SER A 204 24.38 -3.40 -30.97
CA SER A 204 25.78 -3.63 -31.23
C SER A 204 26.06 -5.11 -31.60
N ASP A 205 27.18 -5.40 -32.21
CA ASP A 205 27.56 -6.79 -32.54
C ASP A 205 27.61 -7.71 -31.33
N THR A 206 27.97 -7.18 -30.17
CA THR A 206 27.99 -7.92 -28.90
C THR A 206 26.57 -8.25 -28.41
N GLU A 207 25.64 -7.29 -28.47
CA GLU A 207 24.23 -7.50 -28.12
C GLU A 207 23.55 -8.47 -29.09
N ASN A 208 23.85 -8.37 -30.39
CA ASN A 208 23.35 -9.30 -31.41
C ASN A 208 23.86 -10.73 -31.20
N ARG A 209 25.10 -10.89 -30.70
CA ARG A 209 25.61 -12.21 -30.33
C ARG A 209 24.91 -12.78 -29.11
N LEU A 210 24.65 -11.98 -28.08
CA LEU A 210 23.91 -12.40 -26.89
C LEU A 210 22.48 -12.80 -27.22
N LEU A 211 21.79 -12.03 -28.06
CA LEU A 211 20.39 -12.32 -28.48
C LEU A 211 20.27 -13.61 -29.30
N ARG A 212 21.35 -14.10 -29.90
CA ARG A 212 21.35 -15.39 -30.64
C ARG A 212 21.62 -16.60 -29.75
N ILE A 213 22.03 -16.39 -28.49
CA ILE A 213 22.33 -17.45 -27.51
C ILE A 213 21.16 -17.71 -26.60
N LEU A 214 20.23 -16.76 -26.50
CA LEU A 214 18.94 -16.85 -25.75
C LEU A 214 17.85 -17.46 -26.65
#